data_5dccb30fb59193b82338e34472245c36
#
_entry.id   5dccb30fb59193b82338e34472245c36
#
_cell.length_a   1.000
_cell.length_b   1.000
_cell.length_c   1.000
_cell.angle_alpha   90.00
_cell.angle_beta   90.00
_cell.angle_gamma   90.00
#
_symmetry.space_group_name_H-M   'P 1'
#
loop_
_entity.id
_entity.type
_entity.pdbx_description
1 polymer ?
#
loop_
_entity_poly.entity_id
_entity_poly.type
_entity_poly.pdbx_seq_one_letter_code
_entity_poly.pdbx_strand_id
1 'polypeptide(L)'
;MKKSWKKALLAGLSIVMMGSFIAGCGSNNGADNKDVLKVGVTNFASTLEPTENFFAWVVMRYGVGETLAKFDEQMKPQPWIASKWEVSPDHKTWTFTINDKVKFSNGKKVDAAAVKASIERAFEKSNRAKTFFEY
;
A
#
# COMPACT_ATOMS: atom_id res chain seq x y z
N MET A 1 39.77 57.02 -2.07
CA MET A 1 38.73 56.42 -2.92
C MET A 1 38.95 54.95 -3.32
N LYS A 2 39.87 54.17 -2.70
CA LYS A 2 40.15 52.76 -3.05
C LYS A 2 39.51 51.72 -2.13
N LYS A 3 38.87 52.15 -1.01
CA LYS A 3 38.38 51.24 0.02
C LYS A 3 36.90 50.82 -0.14
N SER A 4 36.10 51.53 -0.94
CA SER A 4 34.68 51.21 -1.16
C SER A 4 34.44 50.17 -2.26
N TRP A 5 35.35 50.09 -3.22
CA TRP A 5 35.18 49.17 -4.37
C TRP A 5 35.43 47.70 -4.00
N LYS A 6 36.29 47.47 -3.00
CA LYS A 6 36.53 46.10 -2.46
C LYS A 6 35.32 45.56 -1.71
N LYS A 7 34.56 46.44 -1.05
CA LYS A 7 33.33 46.04 -0.34
C LYS A 7 32.18 45.75 -1.31
N ALA A 8 32.10 46.45 -2.43
CA ALA A 8 31.12 46.22 -3.48
C ALA A 8 31.39 44.91 -4.25
N LEU A 9 32.66 44.56 -4.47
CA LEU A 9 33.08 43.31 -5.11
C LEU A 9 32.80 42.09 -4.18
N LEU A 10 33.01 42.22 -2.87
CA LEU A 10 32.68 41.15 -1.91
C LEU A 10 31.16 40.94 -1.75
N ALA A 11 30.35 42.00 -1.82
CA ALA A 11 28.90 41.90 -1.77
C ALA A 11 28.32 41.30 -3.05
N GLY A 12 28.90 41.58 -4.21
CA GLY A 12 28.47 40.99 -5.49
C GLY A 12 28.78 39.49 -5.60
N LEU A 13 29.90 39.05 -5.03
CA LEU A 13 30.29 37.63 -5.05
C LEU A 13 29.44 36.76 -4.14
N SER A 14 28.94 37.30 -3.02
CA SER A 14 28.06 36.57 -2.11
C SER A 14 26.62 36.39 -2.67
N ILE A 15 26.15 37.30 -3.50
CA ILE A 15 24.83 37.18 -4.14
C ILE A 15 24.84 36.12 -5.25
N VAL A 16 25.97 35.98 -5.98
CA VAL A 16 26.08 34.93 -7.01
C VAL A 16 26.16 33.52 -6.41
N MET A 17 26.76 33.37 -5.20
CA MET A 17 26.79 32.06 -4.54
C MET A 17 25.43 31.63 -3.94
N MET A 18 24.56 32.56 -3.57
CA MET A 18 23.21 32.23 -3.07
C MET A 18 22.22 31.88 -4.17
N GLY A 19 22.46 32.29 -5.41
CA GLY A 19 21.59 31.98 -6.57
C GLY A 19 21.75 30.57 -7.12
N SER A 20 22.83 29.85 -6.76
CA SER A 20 23.14 28.55 -7.38
C SER A 20 22.50 27.34 -6.67
N PHE A 21 21.83 27.54 -5.54
CA PHE A 21 21.20 26.43 -4.81
C PHE A 21 19.72 26.18 -5.11
N ILE A 22 19.10 26.99 -5.97
CA ILE A 22 17.66 26.84 -6.29
C ILE A 22 17.42 26.09 -7.62
N ALA A 23 18.47 25.74 -8.37
CA ALA A 23 18.35 25.01 -9.63
C ALA A 23 18.45 23.47 -9.49
N GLY A 24 18.20 22.94 -8.30
CA GLY A 24 18.34 21.51 -7.99
C GLY A 24 17.05 20.71 -7.91
N CYS A 25 15.90 21.25 -8.34
CA CYS A 25 14.69 20.44 -8.51
C CYS A 25 14.51 20.09 -9.98
N GLY A 26 14.80 18.85 -10.29
CA GLY A 26 14.78 18.31 -11.64
C GLY A 26 13.49 18.60 -12.37
N SER A 27 13.65 19.15 -13.55
CA SER A 27 12.63 19.21 -14.59
C SER A 27 12.24 17.79 -14.99
N ASN A 28 11.25 17.22 -14.33
CA ASN A 28 10.51 16.08 -14.85
C ASN A 28 9.52 16.63 -15.89
N ASN A 29 9.94 16.69 -17.14
CA ASN A 29 9.06 16.84 -18.30
C ASN A 29 8.29 15.51 -18.56
N GLY A 30 7.72 14.92 -17.53
CA GLY A 30 6.66 13.96 -17.68
C GLY A 30 5.34 14.71 -17.55
N ALA A 31 4.48 14.65 -18.53
CA ALA A 31 3.11 15.13 -18.39
C ALA A 31 2.56 14.58 -17.06
N ASP A 32 2.37 15.47 -16.08
CA ASP A 32 1.79 15.12 -14.80
C ASP A 32 0.34 14.70 -15.08
N ASN A 33 0.16 13.42 -15.31
CA ASN A 33 -1.16 12.84 -15.39
C ASN A 33 -1.76 12.97 -13.99
N LYS A 34 -2.65 13.94 -13.80
CA LYS A 34 -3.27 14.28 -12.51
C LYS A 34 -4.03 13.11 -11.88
N ASP A 35 -4.26 12.05 -12.67
CA ASP A 35 -4.97 10.85 -12.29
C ASP A 35 -4.02 9.74 -11.77
N VAL A 36 -2.71 9.99 -11.71
CA VAL A 36 -1.71 9.01 -11.27
C VAL A 36 -1.08 9.43 -9.96
N LEU A 37 -1.32 8.67 -8.90
CA LEU A 37 -0.62 8.77 -7.64
C LEU A 37 0.66 7.92 -7.69
N LYS A 38 1.83 8.56 -7.60
CA LYS A 38 3.12 7.87 -7.50
C LYS A 38 3.48 7.67 -6.03
N VAL A 39 3.57 6.42 -5.59
CA VAL A 39 3.94 6.06 -4.22
C VAL A 39 5.34 5.48 -4.19
N GLY A 40 6.27 6.16 -3.52
CA GLY A 40 7.63 5.66 -3.26
C GLY A 40 7.66 4.84 -1.99
N VAL A 41 8.34 3.70 -2.03
CA VAL A 41 8.46 2.78 -0.88
C VAL A 41 9.91 2.35 -0.70
N THR A 42 10.28 2.07 0.54
CA THR A 42 11.62 1.59 0.88
C THR A 42 11.77 0.07 0.76
N ASN A 43 10.66 -0.66 0.74
CA ASN A 43 10.64 -2.11 0.61
C ASN A 43 10.34 -2.51 -0.83
N PHE A 44 11.23 -3.32 -1.40
CA PHE A 44 11.02 -3.91 -2.71
C PHE A 44 10.25 -5.21 -2.59
N ALA A 45 9.15 -5.34 -3.35
CA ALA A 45 8.43 -6.60 -3.52
C ALA A 45 8.88 -7.25 -4.84
N SER A 46 9.48 -8.42 -4.77
CA SER A 46 9.86 -9.19 -5.97
C SER A 46 8.67 -9.83 -6.66
N THR A 47 7.54 -9.93 -5.98
CA THR A 47 6.30 -10.54 -6.47
C THR A 47 5.08 -9.88 -5.83
N LEU A 48 3.93 -9.97 -6.49
CA LEU A 48 2.61 -9.63 -5.92
C LEU A 48 1.90 -10.86 -5.33
N GLU A 49 2.59 -11.99 -5.22
CA GLU A 49 2.06 -13.20 -4.61
C GLU A 49 2.00 -13.06 -3.08
N PRO A 50 0.80 -12.93 -2.48
CA PRO A 50 0.67 -12.67 -1.05
C PRO A 50 1.05 -13.86 -0.16
N THR A 51 1.16 -15.07 -0.73
CA THR A 51 1.54 -16.28 0.01
C THR A 51 3.04 -16.46 0.14
N GLU A 52 3.84 -15.67 -0.59
CA GLU A 52 5.29 -15.70 -0.53
C GLU A 52 5.84 -14.73 0.53
N ASN A 53 6.69 -15.22 1.42
CA ASN A 53 7.36 -14.42 2.46
C ASN A 53 6.38 -13.50 3.24
N PHE A 54 6.65 -12.19 3.21
CA PHE A 54 5.83 -11.15 3.85
C PHE A 54 5.14 -10.24 2.81
N PHE A 55 5.06 -10.65 1.55
CA PHE A 55 4.51 -9.80 0.49
C PHE A 55 3.02 -9.53 0.62
N ALA A 56 2.27 -10.32 1.40
CA ALA A 56 0.91 -9.99 1.79
C ALA A 56 0.78 -8.57 2.36
N TRP A 57 1.74 -8.11 3.15
CA TRP A 57 1.74 -6.76 3.69
C TRP A 57 1.89 -5.69 2.61
N VAL A 58 2.74 -5.94 1.63
CA VAL A 58 2.96 -5.02 0.51
C VAL A 58 1.70 -4.92 -0.32
N VAL A 59 1.12 -6.08 -0.68
CA VAL A 59 -0.10 -6.16 -1.49
C VAL A 59 -1.27 -5.43 -0.84
N MET A 60 -1.46 -5.59 0.48
CA MET A 60 -2.53 -4.93 1.22
C MET A 60 -2.29 -3.43 1.42
N ARG A 61 -1.07 -3.03 1.84
CA ARG A 61 -0.76 -1.63 2.16
C ARG A 61 -0.85 -0.70 0.95
N TYR A 62 -0.59 -1.22 -0.23
CA TYR A 62 -0.62 -0.42 -1.46
C TYR A 62 -1.90 -0.58 -2.27
N GLY A 63 -2.93 -1.18 -1.68
CA GLY A 63 -4.24 -1.26 -2.29
C GLY A 63 -4.34 -2.20 -3.48
N VAL A 64 -3.38 -3.14 -3.62
CA VAL A 64 -3.41 -4.16 -4.68
C VAL A 64 -4.33 -5.32 -4.30
N GLY A 65 -4.34 -5.68 -3.02
CA GLY A 65 -5.18 -6.76 -2.47
C GLY A 65 -6.02 -6.27 -1.30
N GLU A 66 -7.13 -6.94 -1.09
CA GLU A 66 -8.07 -6.65 -0.01
C GLU A 66 -8.29 -7.88 0.87
N THR A 67 -8.75 -7.66 2.11
CA THR A 67 -9.01 -8.69 3.10
C THR A 67 -10.51 -8.83 3.39
N LEU A 68 -10.92 -9.93 4.01
CA LEU A 68 -12.32 -10.12 4.42
C LEU A 68 -12.77 -9.07 5.43
N ALA A 69 -11.91 -8.74 6.38
CA ALA A 69 -12.12 -7.69 7.37
C ALA A 69 -10.89 -6.79 7.44
N LYS A 70 -11.05 -5.56 7.86
CA LYS A 70 -9.96 -4.62 8.16
C LYS A 70 -9.94 -4.32 9.65
N PHE A 71 -8.85 -3.75 10.15
CA PHE A 71 -8.76 -3.30 11.53
C PHE A 71 -8.89 -1.77 11.60
N ASP A 72 -9.58 -1.28 12.63
CA ASP A 72 -9.57 0.14 12.98
C ASP A 72 -8.31 0.50 13.80
N GLU A 73 -8.22 1.77 14.21
CA GLU A 73 -7.09 2.27 15.01
C GLU A 73 -6.96 1.61 16.39
N GLN A 74 -8.03 1.02 16.89
CA GLN A 74 -8.06 0.28 18.16
C GLN A 74 -7.87 -1.23 17.94
N MET A 75 -7.45 -1.66 16.74
CA MET A 75 -7.25 -3.06 16.36
C MET A 75 -8.53 -3.92 16.44
N LYS A 76 -9.70 -3.29 16.32
CA LYS A 76 -10.97 -4.01 16.24
C LYS A 76 -11.29 -4.36 14.79
N PRO A 77 -11.74 -5.59 14.51
CA PRO A 77 -12.12 -5.98 13.15
C PRO A 77 -13.38 -5.23 12.70
N GLN A 78 -13.31 -4.69 11.50
CA GLN A 78 -14.37 -3.94 10.83
C GLN A 78 -14.76 -4.64 9.53
N PRO A 79 -16.02 -4.57 9.12
CA PRO A 79 -16.47 -5.08 7.83
C PRO A 79 -15.66 -4.51 6.66
N TRP A 80 -15.39 -5.39 5.65
CA TRP A 80 -14.75 -4.99 4.39
C TRP A 80 -15.32 -5.81 3.22
N ILE A 81 -14.59 -6.82 2.69
CA ILE A 81 -15.17 -7.78 1.73
C ILE A 81 -16.30 -8.58 2.40
N ALA A 82 -16.10 -9.03 3.64
CA ALA A 82 -17.19 -9.54 4.45
C ALA A 82 -17.99 -8.38 5.07
N SER A 83 -19.30 -8.37 4.88
CA SER A 83 -20.20 -7.39 5.48
C SER A 83 -20.50 -7.66 6.96
N LYS A 84 -20.44 -8.92 7.36
CA LYS A 84 -20.60 -9.39 8.75
C LYS A 84 -20.01 -10.79 8.90
N TRP A 85 -19.83 -11.19 10.15
CA TRP A 85 -19.48 -12.57 10.51
C TRP A 85 -20.14 -12.97 11.82
N GLU A 86 -20.30 -14.26 12.00
CA GLU A 86 -20.86 -14.90 13.19
C GLU A 86 -19.90 -15.99 13.64
N VAL A 87 -19.78 -16.17 14.95
CA VAL A 87 -18.91 -17.17 15.55
C VAL A 87 -19.77 -18.10 16.38
N SER A 88 -19.60 -19.41 16.20
CA SER A 88 -20.31 -20.39 16.99
C SER A 88 -19.94 -20.31 18.49
N PRO A 89 -20.80 -20.75 19.41
CA PRO A 89 -20.53 -20.70 20.86
C PRO A 89 -19.26 -21.42 21.29
N ASP A 90 -18.84 -22.44 20.57
CA ASP A 90 -17.60 -23.18 20.80
C ASP A 90 -16.36 -22.54 20.14
N HIS A 91 -16.54 -21.39 19.48
CA HIS A 91 -15.52 -20.62 18.75
C HIS A 91 -14.82 -21.37 17.61
N LYS A 92 -15.35 -22.52 17.16
CA LYS A 92 -14.72 -23.34 16.13
C LYS A 92 -15.23 -23.05 14.72
N THR A 93 -16.42 -22.46 14.60
CA THR A 93 -17.03 -22.17 13.32
C THR A 93 -17.23 -20.67 13.14
N TRP A 94 -16.68 -20.15 12.06
CA TRP A 94 -16.81 -18.76 11.67
C TRP A 94 -17.58 -18.68 10.35
N THR A 95 -18.68 -17.97 10.35
CA THR A 95 -19.52 -17.78 9.16
C THR A 95 -19.42 -16.34 8.68
N PHE A 96 -18.88 -16.13 7.50
CA PHE A 96 -18.75 -14.82 6.87
C PHE A 96 -19.82 -14.59 5.81
N THR A 97 -20.47 -13.44 5.85
CA THR A 97 -21.38 -12.98 4.79
C THR A 97 -20.62 -12.06 3.87
N ILE A 98 -20.49 -12.41 2.61
CA ILE A 98 -19.77 -11.59 1.61
C ILE A 98 -20.66 -10.44 1.15
N ASN A 99 -20.10 -9.25 1.05
CA ASN A 99 -20.78 -8.07 0.54
C ASN A 99 -21.06 -8.24 -0.96
N ASP A 100 -22.32 -8.17 -1.35
CA ASP A 100 -22.79 -8.39 -2.71
C ASP A 100 -22.36 -7.32 -3.73
N LYS A 101 -21.89 -6.17 -3.25
CA LYS A 101 -21.43 -5.04 -4.06
C LYS A 101 -19.95 -5.13 -4.44
N VAL A 102 -19.19 -6.03 -3.82
CA VAL A 102 -17.73 -6.11 -4.04
C VAL A 102 -17.44 -6.83 -5.36
N LYS A 103 -16.50 -6.28 -6.12
CA LYS A 103 -16.05 -6.81 -7.40
C LYS A 103 -14.52 -6.79 -7.49
N PHE A 104 -13.96 -7.74 -8.21
CA PHE A 104 -12.58 -7.69 -8.65
C PHE A 104 -12.35 -6.52 -9.62
N SER A 105 -11.10 -6.11 -9.80
CA SER A 105 -10.71 -5.05 -10.75
C SER A 105 -11.13 -5.34 -12.20
N ASN A 106 -11.32 -6.60 -12.56
CA ASN A 106 -11.82 -7.02 -13.87
C ASN A 106 -13.36 -7.03 -13.96
N GLY A 107 -14.08 -6.54 -12.93
CA GLY A 107 -15.53 -6.44 -12.88
C GLY A 107 -16.27 -7.72 -12.44
N LYS A 108 -15.58 -8.86 -12.28
CA LYS A 108 -16.20 -10.08 -11.77
C LYS A 108 -16.62 -9.90 -10.31
N LYS A 109 -17.76 -10.50 -9.93
CA LYS A 109 -18.27 -10.46 -8.56
C LYS A 109 -17.33 -11.25 -7.63
N VAL A 110 -17.11 -10.71 -6.43
CA VAL A 110 -16.50 -11.47 -5.34
C VAL A 110 -17.61 -12.17 -4.57
N ASP A 111 -17.62 -13.48 -4.60
CA ASP A 111 -18.58 -14.33 -3.91
C ASP A 111 -17.87 -15.32 -2.97
N ALA A 112 -18.65 -16.11 -2.25
CA ALA A 112 -18.13 -17.11 -1.33
C ALA A 112 -17.23 -18.15 -2.02
N ALA A 113 -17.55 -18.51 -3.26
CA ALA A 113 -16.75 -19.46 -4.03
C ALA A 113 -15.37 -18.88 -4.37
N ALA A 114 -15.29 -17.60 -4.75
CA ALA A 114 -14.04 -16.91 -5.02
C ALA A 114 -13.17 -16.78 -3.74
N VAL A 115 -13.80 -16.48 -2.60
CA VAL A 115 -13.10 -16.41 -1.30
C VAL A 115 -12.57 -17.79 -0.92
N LYS A 116 -13.38 -18.85 -1.03
CA LYS A 116 -12.96 -20.23 -0.78
C LYS A 116 -11.76 -20.60 -1.64
N ALA A 117 -11.83 -20.38 -2.95
CA ALA A 117 -10.72 -20.68 -3.87
C ALA A 117 -9.44 -19.94 -3.51
N SER A 118 -9.53 -18.69 -3.03
CA SER A 118 -8.37 -17.90 -2.57
C SER A 118 -7.72 -18.51 -1.33
N ILE A 119 -8.53 -18.96 -0.35
CA ILE A 119 -8.04 -19.60 0.87
C ILE A 119 -7.41 -20.96 0.55
N GLU A 120 -8.08 -21.80 -0.23
CA GLU A 120 -7.55 -23.11 -0.66
C GLU A 120 -6.22 -22.95 -1.39
N ARG A 121 -6.13 -21.97 -2.31
CA ARG A 121 -4.89 -21.63 -2.97
C ARG A 121 -3.78 -21.22 -1.99
N ALA A 122 -4.12 -20.44 -0.96
CA ALA A 122 -3.14 -20.07 0.06
C ALA A 122 -2.60 -21.30 0.81
N PHE A 123 -3.45 -22.28 1.12
CA PHE A 123 -3.04 -23.54 1.74
C PHE A 123 -2.13 -24.38 0.83
N GLU A 124 -2.41 -24.42 -0.46
CA GLU A 124 -1.58 -25.14 -1.43
C GLU A 124 -0.19 -24.50 -1.58
N LYS A 125 -0.12 -23.20 -1.58
CA LYS A 125 1.10 -22.43 -1.87
C LYS A 125 1.99 -22.20 -0.65
N SER A 126 1.43 -22.17 0.54
CA SER A 126 2.16 -21.78 1.75
C SER A 126 1.89 -22.72 2.92
N ASN A 127 2.94 -23.43 3.36
CA ASN A 127 2.86 -24.22 4.60
C ASN A 127 2.55 -23.33 5.83
N ARG A 128 2.95 -22.05 5.79
CA ARG A 128 2.64 -21.10 6.84
C ARG A 128 1.16 -20.77 6.91
N ALA A 129 0.44 -20.72 5.77
CA ALA A 129 -0.98 -20.47 5.78
C ALA A 129 -1.74 -21.56 6.56
N LYS A 130 -1.32 -22.81 6.45
CA LYS A 130 -1.91 -23.95 7.18
C LYS A 130 -1.87 -23.75 8.69
N THR A 131 -0.76 -23.24 9.23
CA THR A 131 -0.60 -23.08 10.68
C THR A 131 -1.56 -22.07 11.32
N PHE A 132 -2.18 -21.18 10.54
CA PHE A 132 -3.17 -20.22 11.05
C PHE A 132 -4.59 -20.80 11.15
N PHE A 133 -4.84 -21.96 10.57
CA PHE A 133 -6.18 -22.56 10.48
C PHE A 133 -6.24 -24.00 11.09
N GLU A 134 -5.11 -24.51 11.57
CA GLU A 134 -5.00 -25.83 12.18
C GLU A 134 -5.12 -25.79 13.71
N TYR A 135 -6.09 -25.03 14.26
CA TYR A 135 -6.38 -25.03 15.70
C TYR A 135 -7.71 -25.70 16.02
#